data_6f6a6826ad9af95e17d7835ec3c86909
#
_entry.id   6f6a6826ad9af95e17d7835ec3c86909
#
_cell.length_a   1.000
_cell.length_b   1.000
_cell.length_c   1.000
_cell.angle_alpha   90.00
_cell.angle_beta   90.00
_cell.angle_gamma   90.00
#
_symmetry.space_group_name_H-M   'P 1'
#
loop_
_entity.id
_entity.type
_entity.pdbx_description
1 polymer ?
#
loop_
_entity_poly.entity_id
_entity_poly.type
_entity_poly.pdbx_seq_one_letter_code
_entity_poly.pdbx_strand_id
1 'polypeptide(L)'
;MKFFLYGDHLNPTQLKRRAPEHQFLMLATLPEHTIKFCRWSSQWRCGLASVTPSPGEQVWGAIFDVTDEDLKLMDCFEEDVPPNTFRQVQVSVLTEAGEKILVTTYAANPIGKFKPKAHYLDWVMKGLKHWKLPEEAIETWKSYAPQ
;
A
#
# COMPACT_ATOMS: atom_id res chain seq x y z
N MET A 1 -2.18 -9.12 14.24
CA MET A 1 -0.94 -8.85 13.49
C MET A 1 -0.94 -7.41 13.01
N LYS A 2 0.15 -6.71 13.20
CA LYS A 2 0.31 -5.33 12.72
C LYS A 2 0.76 -5.33 11.27
N PHE A 3 -0.01 -4.64 10.43
CA PHE A 3 0.20 -4.61 9.00
C PHE A 3 0.28 -3.17 8.51
N PHE A 4 1.31 -2.86 7.72
CA PHE A 4 1.46 -1.55 7.10
C PHE A 4 0.80 -1.59 5.72
N LEU A 5 -0.19 -0.75 5.52
CA LEU A 5 -0.90 -0.64 4.24
C LEU A 5 -0.61 0.72 3.60
N TYR A 6 -0.52 0.71 2.29
CA TYR A 6 -0.24 1.90 1.47
C TYR A 6 -0.98 1.77 0.14
N GLY A 7 -1.05 2.86 -0.61
CA GLY A 7 -1.64 2.85 -1.94
C GLY A 7 -3.10 2.48 -1.94
N ASP A 8 -3.49 1.60 -2.86
CA ASP A 8 -4.87 1.18 -3.03
C ASP A 8 -5.42 0.40 -1.84
N HIS A 9 -4.55 -0.22 -1.05
CA HIS A 9 -4.95 -0.94 0.16
C HIS A 9 -5.57 -0.01 1.22
N LEU A 10 -5.34 1.28 1.12
CA LEU A 10 -5.92 2.27 2.04
C LEU A 10 -7.35 2.65 1.68
N ASN A 11 -7.83 2.27 0.49
CA ASN A 11 -9.21 2.58 0.11
C ASN A 11 -10.17 1.84 1.03
N PRO A 12 -11.08 2.55 1.75
CA PRO A 12 -11.92 1.91 2.76
C PRO A 12 -12.90 0.90 2.19
N THR A 13 -13.36 1.07 0.96
CA THR A 13 -14.24 0.10 0.30
C THR A 13 -13.51 -1.21 0.05
N GLN A 14 -12.28 -1.13 -0.45
CA GLN A 14 -11.44 -2.29 -0.70
C GLN A 14 -11.04 -2.97 0.60
N LEU A 15 -10.65 -2.18 1.59
CA LEU A 15 -10.18 -2.68 2.88
C LEU A 15 -11.29 -3.43 3.63
N LYS A 16 -12.51 -2.93 3.58
CA LYS A 16 -13.66 -3.60 4.19
C LYS A 16 -13.91 -4.98 3.59
N ARG A 17 -13.67 -5.14 2.29
CA ARG A 17 -13.83 -6.44 1.62
C ARG A 17 -12.70 -7.40 1.94
N ARG A 18 -11.47 -6.90 2.01
CA ARG A 18 -10.27 -7.73 2.16
C ARG A 18 -9.90 -8.02 3.60
N ALA A 19 -10.23 -7.11 4.51
CA ALA A 19 -9.93 -7.23 5.93
C ALA A 19 -11.11 -6.68 6.74
N PRO A 20 -12.25 -7.40 6.80
CA PRO A 20 -13.47 -6.87 7.43
C PRO A 20 -13.33 -6.56 8.92
N GLU A 21 -12.40 -7.19 9.61
CA GLU A 21 -12.17 -6.95 11.05
C GLU A 21 -10.98 -6.03 11.33
N HIS A 22 -10.46 -5.35 10.29
CA HIS A 22 -9.31 -4.45 10.46
C HIS A 22 -9.59 -3.34 11.47
N GLN A 23 -8.54 -2.92 12.17
CA GLN A 23 -8.59 -1.77 13.07
C GLN A 23 -7.43 -0.84 12.73
N PHE A 24 -7.76 0.42 12.49
CA PHE A 24 -6.74 1.45 12.28
C PHE A 24 -6.02 1.72 13.59
N LEU A 25 -4.69 1.73 13.54
CA LEU A 25 -3.88 2.04 14.71
C LEU A 25 -3.27 3.43 14.62
N MET A 26 -2.50 3.71 13.58
CA MET A 26 -1.81 4.99 13.43
C MET A 26 -1.25 5.18 12.03
N LEU A 27 -0.97 6.42 11.66
CA LEU A 27 -0.22 6.73 10.46
C LEU A 27 1.27 6.42 10.69
N ALA A 28 1.97 6.08 9.62
CA ALA A 28 3.40 5.77 9.68
C ALA A 28 4.05 5.99 8.33
N THR A 29 5.38 6.07 8.33
CA THR A 29 6.18 6.10 7.10
C THR A 29 7.08 4.89 7.04
N LEU A 30 7.30 4.39 5.82
CA LEU A 30 8.30 3.37 5.53
C LEU A 30 9.53 4.09 4.98
N PRO A 31 10.59 4.26 5.77
CA PRO A 31 11.81 4.96 5.32
C PRO A 31 12.59 4.11 4.34
N GLU A 32 13.42 4.78 3.54
CA GLU A 32 14.33 4.15 2.58
C GLU A 32 13.59 3.35 1.50
N HIS A 33 12.37 3.78 1.16
CA HIS A 33 11.54 3.17 0.14
C HIS A 33 10.83 4.24 -0.68
N THR A 34 10.42 3.86 -1.89
CA THR A 34 9.59 4.67 -2.77
C THR A 34 8.52 3.78 -3.41
N ILE A 35 7.57 4.40 -4.11
CA ILE A 35 6.56 3.68 -4.87
C ILE A 35 7.05 3.47 -6.31
N LYS A 36 6.93 2.23 -6.79
CA LYS A 36 7.14 1.89 -8.20
C LYS A 36 5.92 1.14 -8.71
N PHE A 37 5.56 1.37 -9.96
CA PHE A 37 4.46 0.65 -10.62
C PHE A 37 5.08 -0.48 -11.43
N CYS A 38 5.46 -1.54 -10.73
CA CYS A 38 6.33 -2.59 -11.25
C CYS A 38 5.60 -3.88 -11.64
N ARG A 39 4.27 -3.92 -11.53
CA ARG A 39 3.43 -5.05 -11.93
C ARG A 39 2.25 -4.53 -12.72
N TRP A 40 1.77 -5.34 -13.67
CA TRP A 40 0.57 -5.04 -14.46
C TRP A 40 -0.65 -5.65 -13.80
N SER A 41 -1.74 -4.89 -13.74
CA SER A 41 -3.03 -5.39 -13.28
C SER A 41 -3.99 -5.52 -14.46
N SER A 42 -4.47 -6.74 -14.70
CA SER A 42 -5.52 -6.96 -15.71
C SER A 42 -6.85 -6.39 -15.25
N GLN A 43 -7.10 -6.35 -13.95
CA GLN A 43 -8.32 -5.78 -13.37
C GLN A 43 -8.36 -4.26 -13.55
N TRP A 44 -7.28 -3.57 -13.19
CA TRP A 44 -7.18 -2.11 -13.31
C TRP A 44 -6.71 -1.64 -14.68
N ARG A 45 -6.11 -2.54 -15.45
CA ARG A 45 -5.51 -2.28 -16.77
C ARG A 45 -4.45 -1.19 -16.71
N CYS A 46 -3.64 -1.26 -15.67
CA CYS A 46 -2.53 -0.33 -15.48
C CYS A 46 -1.49 -0.91 -14.52
N GLY A 47 -0.45 -0.15 -14.23
CA GLY A 47 0.57 -0.53 -13.26
C GLY A 47 0.04 -0.52 -11.84
N LEU A 48 0.38 -1.54 -11.06
CA LEU A 48 0.11 -1.62 -9.64
C LEU A 48 1.29 -1.11 -8.84
N ALA A 49 0.99 -0.36 -7.80
CA ALA A 49 1.99 0.22 -6.92
C ALA A 49 2.59 -0.81 -5.98
N SER A 50 3.88 -0.72 -5.75
CA SER A 50 4.59 -1.45 -4.72
C SER A 50 5.65 -0.58 -4.08
N VAL A 51 5.93 -0.81 -2.80
CA VAL A 51 7.11 -0.23 -2.15
C VAL A 51 8.36 -0.91 -2.69
N THR A 52 9.39 -0.12 -2.91
CA THR A 52 10.67 -0.57 -3.47
C THR A 52 11.78 0.15 -2.71
N PRO A 53 12.88 -0.54 -2.35
CA PRO A 53 14.00 0.12 -1.67
C PRO A 53 14.51 1.32 -2.46
N SER A 54 14.68 2.45 -1.76
CA SER A 54 15.17 3.69 -2.37
C SER A 54 15.77 4.57 -1.26
N PRO A 55 17.12 4.71 -1.20
CA PRO A 55 17.76 5.51 -0.15
C PRO A 55 17.27 6.95 -0.13
N GLY A 56 16.96 7.46 1.06
CA GLY A 56 16.55 8.84 1.26
C GLY A 56 15.10 9.15 1.01
N GLU A 57 14.32 8.19 0.51
CA GLU A 57 12.89 8.39 0.27
C GLU A 57 12.05 7.68 1.33
N GLN A 58 10.78 8.03 1.42
CA GLN A 58 9.86 7.40 2.36
C GLN A 58 8.47 7.28 1.76
N VAL A 59 7.74 6.26 2.19
CA VAL A 59 6.36 6.01 1.75
C VAL A 59 5.42 6.18 2.93
N TRP A 60 4.42 7.05 2.78
CA TRP A 60 3.38 7.23 3.76
C TRP A 60 2.33 6.12 3.67
N GLY A 61 1.88 5.67 4.80
CA GLY A 61 0.81 4.70 4.92
C GLY A 61 0.25 4.68 6.33
N ALA A 62 -0.37 3.57 6.70
CA ALA A 62 -0.96 3.42 8.02
C ALA A 62 -0.76 2.00 8.53
N ILE A 63 -0.70 1.88 9.86
CA ILE A 63 -0.61 0.59 10.54
C ILE A 63 -2.02 0.18 10.96
N PHE A 64 -2.37 -1.03 10.61
CA PHE A 64 -3.64 -1.65 10.97
C PHE A 64 -3.39 -2.92 11.77
N ASP A 65 -4.30 -3.23 12.70
CA ASP A 65 -4.34 -4.54 13.30
C ASP A 65 -5.30 -5.39 12.46
N VAL A 66 -4.82 -6.55 12.01
CA VAL A 66 -5.62 -7.48 11.20
C VAL A 66 -5.67 -8.84 11.88
N THR A 67 -6.80 -9.53 11.75
CA THR A 67 -6.97 -10.86 12.31
C THR A 67 -6.37 -11.93 11.38
N ASP A 68 -6.26 -13.16 11.86
CA ASP A 68 -5.80 -14.27 11.03
C ASP A 68 -6.77 -14.51 9.86
N GLU A 69 -8.07 -14.35 10.07
CA GLU A 69 -9.08 -14.47 9.03
C GLU A 69 -8.95 -13.35 8.00
N ASP A 70 -8.70 -12.11 8.45
CA ASP A 70 -8.42 -10.98 7.56
C ASP A 70 -7.23 -11.30 6.67
N LEU A 71 -6.16 -11.82 7.27
CA LEU A 71 -4.94 -12.13 6.53
C LEU A 71 -5.18 -13.17 5.44
N LYS A 72 -5.96 -14.20 5.72
CA LYS A 72 -6.34 -15.21 4.73
C LYS A 72 -7.09 -14.59 3.55
N LEU A 73 -8.04 -13.68 3.84
CA LEU A 73 -8.77 -13.00 2.78
C LEU A 73 -7.86 -12.08 1.97
N MET A 74 -6.98 -11.34 2.63
CA MET A 74 -6.02 -10.46 1.94
C MET A 74 -5.13 -11.27 1.00
N ASP A 75 -4.62 -12.41 1.47
CA ASP A 75 -3.78 -13.30 0.64
C ASP A 75 -4.56 -13.86 -0.54
N CYS A 76 -5.85 -14.19 -0.38
CA CYS A 76 -6.69 -14.67 -1.48
C CYS A 76 -6.84 -13.61 -2.58
N PHE A 77 -7.00 -12.34 -2.21
CA PHE A 77 -7.09 -11.27 -3.21
C PHE A 77 -5.77 -11.06 -3.94
N GLU A 78 -4.64 -11.26 -3.26
CA GLU A 78 -3.34 -11.20 -3.91
C GLU A 78 -3.10 -12.40 -4.83
N GLU A 79 -3.78 -13.53 -4.57
CA GLU A 79 -3.71 -14.73 -5.41
C GLU A 79 -4.53 -14.63 -6.70
N ASP A 80 -5.46 -13.66 -6.80
CA ASP A 80 -6.21 -13.40 -8.03
C ASP A 80 -5.34 -12.85 -9.15
N VAL A 81 -4.09 -12.51 -8.83
CA VAL A 81 -3.05 -12.13 -9.78
C VAL A 81 -2.09 -13.30 -9.96
N PRO A 82 -1.21 -13.30 -10.99
CA PRO A 82 -0.28 -14.39 -11.20
C PRO A 82 0.51 -14.74 -9.94
N PRO A 83 0.84 -16.02 -9.73
CA PRO A 83 1.59 -16.45 -8.55
C PRO A 83 2.85 -15.63 -8.32
N ASN A 84 3.17 -15.36 -7.07
CA ASN A 84 4.35 -14.59 -6.66
C ASN A 84 4.36 -13.14 -7.10
N THR A 85 3.19 -12.56 -7.45
CA THR A 85 3.11 -11.14 -7.78
C THR A 85 3.44 -10.28 -6.56
N PHE A 86 2.81 -10.58 -5.42
CA PHE A 86 3.10 -9.93 -4.15
C PHE A 86 3.49 -10.95 -3.10
N ARG A 87 4.30 -10.52 -2.15
CA ARG A 87 4.71 -11.33 -1.01
C ARG A 87 4.64 -10.50 0.27
N GLN A 88 4.42 -11.17 1.38
CA GLN A 88 4.54 -10.54 2.69
C GLN A 88 6.00 -10.37 3.06
N VAL A 89 6.36 -9.19 3.52
CA VAL A 89 7.72 -8.88 3.99
C VAL A 89 7.61 -8.15 5.31
N GLN A 90 8.63 -8.31 6.17
CA GLN A 90 8.74 -7.55 7.39
C GLN A 90 9.55 -6.30 7.15
N VAL A 91 9.04 -5.17 7.62
CA VAL A 91 9.69 -3.87 7.48
C VAL A 91 9.60 -3.10 8.79
N SER A 92 10.53 -2.17 8.98
CA SER A 92 10.47 -1.23 10.10
C SER A 92 9.90 0.09 9.61
N VAL A 93 8.82 0.53 10.24
CA VAL A 93 8.19 1.81 9.93
C VAL A 93 8.38 2.79 11.08
N LEU A 94 8.26 4.08 10.77
CA LEU A 94 8.34 5.15 11.77
C LEU A 94 6.96 5.74 12.00
N THR A 95 6.53 5.80 13.25
CA THR A 95 5.29 6.46 13.63
C THR A 95 5.49 7.98 13.69
N GLU A 96 4.39 8.73 13.77
CA GLU A 96 4.47 10.18 13.93
C GLU A 96 5.17 10.60 15.21
N ALA A 97 5.14 9.74 16.25
CA ALA A 97 5.86 9.98 17.50
C ALA A 97 7.35 9.64 17.40
N GLY A 98 7.83 9.18 16.26
CA GLY A 98 9.24 8.82 16.06
C GLY A 98 9.61 7.41 16.50
N GLU A 99 8.62 6.58 16.85
CA GLU A 99 8.87 5.20 17.24
C GLU A 99 9.08 4.31 16.02
N LYS A 100 10.06 3.41 16.12
CA LYS A 100 10.30 2.40 15.09
C LYS A 100 9.56 1.12 15.46
N ILE A 101 8.70 0.65 14.55
CA ILE A 101 7.89 -0.55 14.77
C ILE A 101 8.13 -1.53 13.62
N LEU A 102 8.37 -2.81 13.98
CA LEU A 102 8.46 -3.90 13.01
C LEU A 102 7.05 -4.37 12.66
N VAL A 103 6.71 -4.35 11.38
CA VAL A 103 5.39 -4.72 10.87
C VAL A 103 5.52 -5.55 9.61
N THR A 104 4.40 -6.13 9.15
CA THR A 104 4.34 -6.83 7.88
C THR A 104 3.72 -5.90 6.84
N THR A 105 4.14 -6.03 5.59
CA THR A 105 3.51 -5.35 4.46
C THR A 105 3.59 -6.25 3.22
N TYR A 106 2.91 -5.86 2.15
CA TYR A 106 3.05 -6.51 0.85
C TYR A 106 4.06 -5.76 0.00
N ALA A 107 4.91 -6.51 -0.67
CA ALA A 107 5.81 -5.97 -1.68
C ALA A 107 5.75 -6.85 -2.93
N ALA A 108 5.77 -6.22 -4.09
CA ALA A 108 5.72 -6.94 -5.36
C ALA A 108 7.08 -7.47 -5.76
N ASN A 109 7.08 -8.58 -6.50
CA ASN A 109 8.23 -9.02 -7.25
C ASN A 109 8.19 -8.26 -8.58
N PRO A 110 9.11 -7.32 -8.83
CA PRO A 110 9.03 -6.44 -10.01
C PRO A 110 9.28 -7.23 -11.31
N ILE A 111 8.49 -6.91 -12.34
CA ILE A 111 8.66 -7.51 -13.67
C ILE A 111 8.85 -6.45 -14.76
N GLY A 112 8.76 -5.17 -14.44
CA GLY A 112 8.92 -4.12 -15.41
C GLY A 112 8.49 -2.77 -14.85
N LYS A 113 8.30 -1.83 -15.77
CA LYS A 113 7.79 -0.49 -15.46
C LYS A 113 6.50 -0.29 -16.21
N PHE A 114 5.45 0.07 -15.49
CA PHE A 114 4.13 0.29 -16.05
C PHE A 114 3.63 1.64 -15.58
N LYS A 115 2.68 2.20 -16.30
CA LYS A 115 2.10 3.50 -15.93
C LYS A 115 0.82 3.27 -15.13
N PRO A 116 0.57 4.05 -14.07
CA PRO A 116 -0.74 4.04 -13.42
C PRO A 116 -1.74 4.81 -14.29
N LYS A 117 -3.03 4.57 -14.08
CA LYS A 117 -4.09 5.32 -14.74
C LYS A 117 -4.87 6.16 -13.72
N ALA A 118 -5.53 7.20 -14.21
CA ALA A 118 -6.25 8.15 -13.38
C ALA A 118 -7.26 7.47 -12.45
N HIS A 119 -8.04 6.51 -12.95
CA HIS A 119 -9.06 5.84 -12.13
C HIS A 119 -8.45 5.03 -10.96
N TYR A 120 -7.27 4.44 -11.15
CA TYR A 120 -6.55 3.76 -10.08
C TYR A 120 -6.04 4.77 -9.04
N LEU A 121 -5.46 5.87 -9.49
CA LEU A 121 -4.96 6.92 -8.61
C LEU A 121 -6.10 7.58 -7.82
N ASP A 122 -7.26 7.78 -8.43
CA ASP A 122 -8.44 8.29 -7.74
C ASP A 122 -8.89 7.35 -6.62
N TRP A 123 -8.83 6.04 -6.87
CA TRP A 123 -9.14 5.03 -5.88
C TRP A 123 -8.16 5.10 -4.69
N VAL A 124 -6.87 5.24 -4.97
CA VAL A 124 -5.84 5.43 -3.95
C VAL A 124 -6.12 6.71 -3.16
N MET A 125 -6.42 7.80 -3.86
CA MET A 125 -6.64 9.11 -3.24
C MET A 125 -7.78 9.09 -2.23
N LYS A 126 -8.84 8.33 -2.49
CA LYS A 126 -9.95 8.18 -1.54
C LYS A 126 -9.48 7.61 -0.21
N GLY A 127 -8.58 6.63 -0.24
CA GLY A 127 -8.01 6.06 0.97
C GLY A 127 -7.14 7.05 1.72
N LEU A 128 -6.28 7.78 1.01
CA LEU A 128 -5.41 8.78 1.62
C LEU A 128 -6.22 9.82 2.38
N LYS A 129 -7.29 10.31 1.77
CA LYS A 129 -8.17 11.32 2.37
C LYS A 129 -9.00 10.75 3.52
N HIS A 130 -9.48 9.53 3.37
CA HIS A 130 -10.30 8.88 4.41
C HIS A 130 -9.53 8.76 5.74
N TRP A 131 -8.28 8.32 5.68
CA TRP A 131 -7.43 8.12 6.86
C TRP A 131 -6.66 9.37 7.26
N LYS A 132 -6.88 10.49 6.55
CA LYS A 132 -6.28 11.80 6.85
C LYS A 132 -4.76 11.79 6.79
N LEU A 133 -4.21 11.16 5.76
CA LEU A 133 -2.78 11.23 5.52
C LEU A 133 -2.36 12.68 5.26
N PRO A 134 -1.11 13.05 5.57
CA PRO A 134 -0.66 14.43 5.43
C PRO A 134 -0.64 14.87 3.97
N GLU A 135 -0.66 16.19 3.76
CA GLU A 135 -0.65 16.80 2.43
C GLU A 135 0.55 16.33 1.60
N GLU A 136 1.69 16.12 2.26
CA GLU A 136 2.89 15.57 1.62
C GLU A 136 2.60 14.25 0.89
N ALA A 137 1.86 13.34 1.53
CA ALA A 137 1.49 12.06 0.94
C ALA A 137 0.56 12.26 -0.25
N ILE A 138 -0.42 13.14 -0.12
CA ILE A 138 -1.39 13.44 -1.17
C ILE A 138 -0.67 14.03 -2.39
N GLU A 139 0.24 14.98 -2.19
CA GLU A 139 1.00 15.58 -3.27
C GLU A 139 1.91 14.57 -3.97
N THR A 140 2.52 13.66 -3.21
CA THR A 140 3.34 12.59 -3.79
C THR A 140 2.52 11.73 -4.75
N TRP A 141 1.32 11.28 -4.33
CA TRP A 141 0.47 10.45 -5.18
C TRP A 141 -0.09 11.24 -6.38
N LYS A 142 -0.39 12.53 -6.22
CA LYS A 142 -0.79 13.38 -7.35
C LYS A 142 0.30 13.47 -8.42
N SER A 143 1.57 13.42 -8.01
CA SER A 143 2.69 13.50 -8.95
C SER A 143 2.77 12.30 -9.90
N TYR A 144 2.11 11.20 -9.57
CA TYR A 144 2.06 10.01 -10.43
C TYR A 144 1.00 10.09 -11.51
N ALA A 145 0.18 11.14 -11.51
CA ALA A 145 -0.90 11.27 -12.50
C ALA A 145 -0.34 11.26 -13.92
N PRO A 146 -0.99 10.53 -14.86
CA PRO A 146 -0.58 10.56 -16.25
C PRO A 146 -0.74 11.95 -16.83
N GLN A 147 0.21 12.35 -17.64
CA GLN A 147 0.15 13.64 -18.35
C GLN A 147 -0.41 13.46 -19.75
#